data_f64f757e7b7106933c711ba4ef828c15
#
_entry.id   f64f757e7b7106933c711ba4ef828c15
#
_cell.length_a   1.000
_cell.length_b   1.000
_cell.length_c   1.000
_cell.angle_alpha   90.00
_cell.angle_beta   90.00
_cell.angle_gamma   90.00
#
_symmetry.space_group_name_H-M   'P 1'
#
loop_
_entity.id
_entity.type
_entity.pdbx_description
1 polymer ?
#
loop_
_entity_poly.entity_id
_entity_poly.type
_entity_poly.pdbx_seq_one_letter_code
_entity_poly.pdbx_strand_id
1 'polypeptide(L)'
;MASPEAIIAAAAKGHFSRAFKSKAALAEGLTPEGLAAAVERGLEARALSALGLARRTGALVAGFEKARAALLKGRPGALVTASDAGADGAEKLARLAGEAPIVRAFSSEALSRALGLEGVVHAVLADGPEAARFLREAARLEGFRPVFAVKAAAEGAA
;
A
#
# COMPACT_ATOMS: atom_id res chain seq x y z
N MET A 1 -2.84 -13.15 8.23
CA MET A 1 -2.94 -11.69 8.29
C MET A 1 -4.12 -11.29 9.15
N ALA A 2 -3.91 -10.30 10.03
CA ALA A 2 -4.97 -9.87 10.93
C ALA A 2 -6.00 -9.03 10.18
N SER A 3 -7.28 -9.24 10.45
CA SER A 3 -8.37 -8.42 9.94
C SER A 3 -8.86 -7.50 11.04
N PRO A 4 -9.61 -6.44 10.72
CA PRO A 4 -10.18 -5.57 11.75
C PRO A 4 -11.03 -6.36 12.75
N GLU A 5 -11.84 -7.28 12.28
CA GLU A 5 -12.70 -8.09 13.12
C GLU A 5 -11.88 -8.96 14.07
N ALA A 6 -10.81 -9.59 13.58
CA ALA A 6 -9.96 -10.43 14.41
C ALA A 6 -9.25 -9.60 15.48
N ILE A 7 -8.78 -8.40 15.15
CA ILE A 7 -8.13 -7.49 16.08
C ILE A 7 -9.11 -7.04 17.16
N ILE A 8 -10.32 -6.64 16.76
CA ILE A 8 -11.37 -6.20 17.68
C ILE A 8 -11.73 -7.34 18.64
N ALA A 9 -11.93 -8.55 18.13
CA ALA A 9 -12.29 -9.69 18.95
C ALA A 9 -11.17 -10.04 19.92
N ALA A 10 -9.92 -10.03 19.47
CA ALA A 10 -8.78 -10.33 20.33
C ALA A 10 -8.62 -9.29 21.43
N ALA A 11 -8.80 -8.01 21.11
CA ALA A 11 -8.73 -6.94 22.09
C ALA A 11 -9.84 -7.07 23.13
N ALA A 12 -11.05 -7.38 22.70
CA ALA A 12 -12.18 -7.57 23.61
C ALA A 12 -11.93 -8.72 24.59
N LYS A 13 -11.17 -9.75 24.18
CA LYS A 13 -10.83 -10.88 25.03
C LYS A 13 -9.55 -10.64 25.82
N GLY A 14 -8.91 -9.48 25.69
CA GLY A 14 -7.68 -9.16 26.40
C GLY A 14 -6.41 -9.75 25.80
N HIS A 15 -6.50 -10.38 24.65
CA HIS A 15 -5.34 -11.02 24.02
C HIS A 15 -4.26 -10.00 23.64
N PHE A 16 -4.67 -8.85 23.14
CA PHE A 16 -3.72 -7.79 22.76
C PHE A 16 -3.01 -7.17 23.96
N SER A 17 -3.66 -7.13 25.12
CA SER A 17 -2.99 -6.64 26.33
C SER A 17 -1.72 -7.41 26.61
N ARG A 18 -1.78 -8.73 26.36
CA ARG A 18 -0.64 -9.61 26.58
C ARG A 18 0.38 -9.47 25.47
N ALA A 19 -0.06 -9.42 24.23
CA ALA A 19 0.82 -9.30 23.06
C ALA A 19 1.64 -8.02 23.11
N PHE A 20 1.04 -6.93 23.53
CA PHE A 20 1.74 -5.65 23.65
C PHE A 20 2.38 -5.46 25.02
N LYS A 21 2.22 -6.42 25.94
CA LYS A 21 2.73 -6.36 27.33
C LYS A 21 2.23 -5.09 28.04
N SER A 22 1.05 -4.63 27.66
CA SER A 22 0.53 -3.37 28.18
C SER A 22 -0.98 -3.40 28.27
N LYS A 23 -1.48 -3.61 29.48
CA LYS A 23 -2.88 -3.38 29.75
C LYS A 23 -3.20 -1.89 29.73
N ALA A 24 -2.19 -1.05 29.89
CA ALA A 24 -2.37 0.38 29.91
C ALA A 24 -3.00 0.91 28.62
N ALA A 25 -2.69 0.30 27.48
CA ALA A 25 -3.26 0.72 26.21
C ALA A 25 -4.79 0.64 26.21
N LEU A 26 -5.36 -0.41 26.81
CA LEU A 26 -6.81 -0.55 26.93
C LEU A 26 -7.33 0.20 28.17
N ALA A 27 -6.55 0.23 29.26
CA ALA A 27 -6.95 0.91 30.47
C ALA A 27 -7.05 2.42 30.30
N GLU A 28 -6.32 3.00 29.36
CA GLU A 28 -6.38 4.41 29.04
C GLU A 28 -7.54 4.77 28.11
N GLY A 29 -8.46 3.84 27.91
CA GLY A 29 -9.65 4.09 27.10
C GLY A 29 -9.52 3.77 25.62
N LEU A 30 -8.46 3.08 25.23
CA LEU A 30 -8.33 2.62 23.83
C LEU A 30 -9.37 1.53 23.60
N THR A 31 -10.32 1.78 22.70
CA THR A 31 -11.34 0.80 22.36
C THR A 31 -10.76 -0.27 21.43
N PRO A 32 -11.42 -1.44 21.31
CA PRO A 32 -11.02 -2.44 20.31
C PRO A 32 -10.98 -1.87 18.89
N GLU A 33 -11.95 -1.02 18.54
CA GLU A 33 -12.01 -0.36 17.23
C GLU A 33 -10.84 0.62 17.08
N GLY A 34 -10.52 1.36 18.11
CA GLY A 34 -9.38 2.28 18.11
C GLY A 34 -8.06 1.54 17.97
N LEU A 35 -7.95 0.36 18.59
CA LEU A 35 -6.77 -0.47 18.47
C LEU A 35 -6.62 -1.00 17.04
N ALA A 36 -7.70 -1.46 16.42
CA ALA A 36 -7.68 -1.91 15.04
C ALA A 36 -7.24 -0.77 14.11
N ALA A 37 -7.76 0.43 14.32
CA ALA A 37 -7.39 1.60 13.52
C ALA A 37 -5.90 1.95 13.72
N ALA A 38 -5.39 1.81 14.93
CA ALA A 38 -3.98 2.07 15.20
C ALA A 38 -3.07 1.06 14.49
N VAL A 39 -3.46 -0.21 14.46
CA VAL A 39 -2.72 -1.24 13.75
C VAL A 39 -2.73 -0.97 12.25
N GLU A 40 -3.87 -0.59 11.70
CA GLU A 40 -3.97 -0.25 10.28
C GLU A 40 -3.03 0.91 9.91
N ARG A 41 -3.03 1.97 10.72
CA ARG A 41 -2.12 3.11 10.51
C ARG A 41 -0.65 2.69 10.56
N GLY A 42 -0.30 1.80 11.48
CA GLY A 42 1.05 1.28 11.58
C GLY A 42 1.46 0.48 10.36
N LEU A 43 0.57 -0.35 9.83
CA LEU A 43 0.83 -1.13 8.61
C LEU A 43 0.96 -0.20 7.39
N GLU A 44 0.13 0.83 7.32
CA GLU A 44 0.23 1.82 6.26
C GLU A 44 1.58 2.52 6.30
N ALA A 45 2.01 2.96 7.48
CA ALA A 45 3.28 3.64 7.65
C ALA A 45 4.46 2.75 7.21
N ARG A 46 4.40 1.45 7.50
CA ARG A 46 5.44 0.52 7.09
C ARG A 46 5.51 0.38 5.57
N ALA A 47 4.36 0.26 4.92
CA ALA A 47 4.32 0.17 3.46
C ALA A 47 4.83 1.45 2.81
N LEU A 48 4.42 2.61 3.33
CA LEU A 48 4.88 3.90 2.82
C LEU A 48 6.38 4.09 3.05
N SER A 49 6.92 3.62 4.18
CA SER A 49 8.35 3.66 4.44
C SER A 49 9.13 2.83 3.43
N ALA A 50 8.58 1.69 3.03
CA ALA A 50 9.20 0.86 2.00
C ALA A 50 9.28 1.59 0.66
N LEU A 51 8.24 2.37 0.31
CA LEU A 51 8.27 3.21 -0.89
C LEU A 51 9.35 4.29 -0.80
N GLY A 52 9.44 4.96 0.34
CA GLY A 52 10.46 5.98 0.56
C GLY A 52 11.87 5.40 0.40
N LEU A 53 12.09 4.21 0.94
CA LEU A 53 13.37 3.54 0.80
C LEU A 53 13.64 3.18 -0.66
N ALA A 54 12.67 2.64 -1.37
CA ALA A 54 12.82 2.30 -2.78
C ALA A 54 13.19 3.52 -3.62
N ARG A 55 12.62 4.68 -3.30
CA ARG A 55 13.00 5.92 -3.98
C ARG A 55 14.47 6.29 -3.73
N ARG A 56 14.89 6.19 -2.48
CA ARG A 56 16.28 6.53 -2.11
C ARG A 56 17.29 5.61 -2.76
N THR A 57 16.95 4.35 -2.98
CA THR A 57 17.85 3.41 -3.66
C THR A 57 17.76 3.48 -5.18
N GLY A 58 16.89 4.31 -5.72
CA GLY A 58 16.73 4.42 -7.17
C GLY A 58 15.79 3.37 -7.77
N ALA A 59 15.17 2.55 -6.96
CA ALA A 59 14.28 1.49 -7.45
C ALA A 59 12.88 1.97 -7.76
N LEU A 60 12.55 3.23 -7.47
CA LEU A 60 11.22 3.79 -7.67
C LEU A 60 11.30 5.09 -8.46
N VAL A 61 10.41 5.24 -9.44
CA VAL A 61 10.18 6.51 -10.13
C VAL A 61 8.75 6.96 -9.86
N ALA A 62 8.55 8.28 -9.78
CA ALA A 62 7.24 8.86 -9.48
C ALA A 62 6.85 9.88 -10.54
N GLY A 63 5.56 9.98 -10.79
CA GLY A 63 4.99 10.87 -11.80
C GLY A 63 4.50 10.09 -13.02
N PHE A 64 3.47 10.61 -13.68
CA PHE A 64 2.83 9.88 -14.79
C PHE A 64 3.82 9.54 -15.92
N GLU A 65 4.57 10.52 -16.41
CA GLU A 65 5.45 10.28 -17.56
C GLU A 65 6.60 9.34 -17.22
N LYS A 66 7.18 9.48 -16.02
CA LYS A 66 8.24 8.58 -15.57
C LYS A 66 7.72 7.17 -15.35
N ALA A 67 6.52 7.06 -14.77
CA ALA A 67 5.90 5.77 -14.56
C ALA A 67 5.61 5.10 -15.92
N ARG A 68 5.06 5.85 -16.87
CA ARG A 68 4.79 5.34 -18.20
C ARG A 68 6.08 4.84 -18.87
N ALA A 69 7.14 5.64 -18.82
CA ALA A 69 8.40 5.26 -19.41
C ALA A 69 8.97 3.98 -18.77
N ALA A 70 8.87 3.88 -17.45
CA ALA A 70 9.35 2.69 -16.73
C ALA A 70 8.57 1.44 -17.12
N LEU A 71 7.24 1.57 -17.25
CA LEU A 71 6.41 0.44 -17.66
C LEU A 71 6.71 0.00 -19.09
N LEU A 72 6.99 0.95 -19.98
CA LEU A 72 7.31 0.64 -21.38
C LEU A 72 8.66 -0.06 -21.52
N LYS A 73 9.59 0.17 -20.58
CA LYS A 73 10.86 -0.53 -20.59
C LYS A 73 10.74 -2.01 -20.22
N GLY A 74 9.61 -2.39 -19.61
CA GLY A 74 9.38 -3.74 -19.15
C GLY A 74 9.97 -4.02 -17.77
N ARG A 75 9.59 -5.16 -17.20
CA ARG A 75 10.01 -5.62 -15.88
C ARG A 75 9.64 -4.70 -14.71
N PRO A 76 8.42 -4.17 -14.65
CA PRO A 76 7.98 -3.48 -13.46
C PRO A 76 7.74 -4.49 -12.34
N GLY A 77 8.14 -4.14 -11.13
CA GLY A 77 7.85 -4.95 -9.94
C GLY A 77 6.49 -4.65 -9.35
N ALA A 78 6.07 -3.38 -9.43
CA ALA A 78 4.75 -2.95 -8.96
C ALA A 78 4.42 -1.57 -9.53
N LEU A 79 3.14 -1.35 -9.81
CA LEU A 79 2.61 -0.03 -10.10
C LEU A 79 1.85 0.43 -8.87
N VAL A 80 2.11 1.65 -8.41
CA VAL A 80 1.38 2.26 -7.32
C VAL A 80 0.57 3.41 -7.88
N THR A 81 -0.73 3.38 -7.66
CA THR A 81 -1.64 4.44 -8.10
C THR A 81 -2.38 4.96 -6.88
N ALA A 82 -2.45 6.28 -6.73
CA ALA A 82 -3.17 6.87 -5.62
C ALA A 82 -4.64 6.48 -5.65
N SER A 83 -5.23 6.29 -4.47
CA SER A 83 -6.65 5.91 -4.36
C SER A 83 -7.57 6.99 -4.91
N ASP A 84 -7.11 8.25 -4.90
CA ASP A 84 -7.84 9.41 -5.44
C ASP A 84 -7.39 9.80 -6.85
N ALA A 85 -6.70 8.91 -7.56
CA ALA A 85 -6.25 9.17 -8.92
C ALA A 85 -7.43 9.20 -9.91
N GLY A 86 -7.29 10.04 -10.93
CA GLY A 86 -8.26 10.06 -12.01
C GLY A 86 -8.28 8.75 -12.80
N ALA A 87 -9.45 8.35 -13.25
CA ALA A 87 -9.62 7.07 -13.94
C ALA A 87 -8.79 6.95 -15.21
N ASP A 88 -8.75 8.02 -16.01
CA ASP A 88 -8.05 7.98 -17.29
C ASP A 88 -6.56 7.63 -17.15
N GLY A 89 -5.85 8.36 -16.30
CA GLY A 89 -4.44 8.10 -16.07
C GLY A 89 -4.19 6.74 -15.44
N ALA A 90 -5.03 6.35 -14.49
CA ALA A 90 -4.91 5.06 -13.82
C ALA A 90 -5.09 3.91 -14.81
N GLU A 91 -6.07 3.99 -15.70
CA GLU A 91 -6.31 2.95 -16.69
C GLU A 91 -5.20 2.85 -17.72
N LYS A 92 -4.68 3.99 -18.16
CA LYS A 92 -3.58 4.00 -19.12
C LYS A 92 -2.36 3.26 -18.57
N LEU A 93 -1.99 3.57 -17.34
CA LEU A 93 -0.84 2.91 -16.73
C LEU A 93 -1.13 1.45 -16.38
N ALA A 94 -2.35 1.15 -15.94
CA ALA A 94 -2.72 -0.23 -15.63
C ALA A 94 -2.56 -1.16 -16.84
N ARG A 95 -2.92 -0.68 -18.03
CA ARG A 95 -2.75 -1.46 -19.26
C ARG A 95 -1.28 -1.77 -19.54
N LEU A 96 -0.41 -0.81 -19.23
CA LEU A 96 1.03 -0.99 -19.45
C LEU A 96 1.69 -1.86 -18.40
N ALA A 97 1.07 -1.99 -17.23
CA ALA A 97 1.66 -2.75 -16.13
C ALA A 97 1.74 -4.26 -16.40
N GLY A 98 0.94 -4.76 -17.33
CA GLY A 98 0.96 -6.20 -17.65
C GLY A 98 0.62 -7.05 -16.44
N GLU A 99 1.50 -7.98 -16.09
CA GLU A 99 1.29 -8.89 -14.97
C GLU A 99 1.69 -8.29 -13.62
N ALA A 100 2.34 -7.12 -13.60
CA ALA A 100 2.78 -6.53 -12.36
C ALA A 100 1.59 -6.17 -11.46
N PRO A 101 1.70 -6.39 -10.15
CA PRO A 101 0.63 -6.01 -9.23
C PRO A 101 0.45 -4.49 -9.18
N ILE A 102 -0.79 -4.07 -9.01
CA ILE A 102 -1.16 -2.66 -8.91
C ILE A 102 -1.68 -2.41 -7.52
N VAL A 103 -0.99 -1.55 -6.77
CA VAL A 103 -1.38 -1.20 -5.41
C VAL A 103 -2.10 0.15 -5.45
N ARG A 104 -3.30 0.20 -4.87
CA ARG A 104 -4.14 1.39 -4.87
C ARG A 104 -4.72 1.62 -3.47
N ALA A 105 -3.86 1.63 -2.47
CA ALA A 105 -4.26 1.70 -1.07
C ALA A 105 -3.99 3.04 -0.40
N PHE A 106 -3.26 3.94 -1.05
CA PHE A 106 -2.77 5.18 -0.43
C PHE A 106 -3.25 6.40 -1.20
N SER A 107 -3.57 7.49 -0.47
CA SER A 107 -3.93 8.75 -1.12
C SER A 107 -2.72 9.40 -1.77
N SER A 108 -2.96 10.31 -2.71
CA SER A 108 -1.88 11.07 -3.32
C SER A 108 -1.11 11.89 -2.29
N GLU A 109 -1.80 12.38 -1.26
CA GLU A 109 -1.16 13.12 -0.17
C GLU A 109 -0.19 12.21 0.60
N ALA A 110 -0.63 11.00 0.94
CA ALA A 110 0.21 10.05 1.68
C ALA A 110 1.43 9.64 0.86
N LEU A 111 1.23 9.38 -0.44
CA LEU A 111 2.33 9.03 -1.34
C LEU A 111 3.33 10.18 -1.46
N SER A 112 2.84 11.39 -1.65
CA SER A 112 3.70 12.57 -1.79
C SER A 112 4.54 12.80 -0.55
N ARG A 113 3.91 12.67 0.62
CA ARG A 113 4.62 12.82 1.89
C ARG A 113 5.67 11.74 2.07
N ALA A 114 5.34 10.49 1.78
CA ALA A 114 6.27 9.36 1.95
C ALA A 114 7.46 9.45 1.02
N LEU A 115 7.26 9.99 -0.18
CA LEU A 115 8.32 10.10 -1.17
C LEU A 115 9.07 11.44 -1.10
N GLY A 116 8.60 12.38 -0.27
CA GLY A 116 9.20 13.70 -0.18
C GLY A 116 9.05 14.50 -1.47
N LEU A 117 7.94 14.32 -2.16
CA LEU A 117 7.64 14.98 -3.43
C LEU A 117 6.25 15.59 -3.35
N GLU A 118 5.90 16.43 -4.31
CA GLU A 118 4.57 17.00 -4.40
C GLU A 118 3.79 16.37 -5.55
N GLY A 119 2.48 16.21 -5.34
CA GLY A 119 1.58 15.80 -6.41
C GLY A 119 1.81 14.40 -6.95
N VAL A 120 2.27 13.49 -6.11
CA VAL A 120 2.50 12.11 -6.55
C VAL A 120 1.18 11.36 -6.64
N VAL A 121 0.83 10.93 -7.85
CA VAL A 121 -0.37 10.14 -8.10
C VAL A 121 -0.02 8.73 -8.58
N HIS A 122 1.12 8.60 -9.24
CA HIS A 122 1.58 7.32 -9.78
C HIS A 122 3.06 7.11 -9.49
N ALA A 123 3.44 5.87 -9.20
CA ALA A 123 4.83 5.48 -9.05
C ALA A 123 5.01 4.05 -9.54
N VAL A 124 6.20 3.74 -9.99
CA VAL A 124 6.55 2.39 -10.44
C VAL A 124 7.81 1.95 -9.73
N LEU A 125 7.77 0.74 -9.18
CA LEU A 125 8.95 0.11 -8.63
C LEU A 125 9.50 -0.88 -9.65
N ALA A 126 10.81 -0.87 -9.82
CA ALA A 126 11.48 -1.87 -10.65
C ALA A 126 11.38 -3.24 -9.96
N ASP A 127 11.37 -4.29 -10.75
CA ASP A 127 11.40 -5.64 -10.20
C ASP A 127 12.69 -5.83 -9.38
N GLY A 128 12.54 -6.33 -8.17
CA GLY A 128 13.67 -6.51 -7.28
C GLY A 128 13.27 -6.56 -5.82
N PRO A 129 14.26 -6.55 -4.90
CA PRO A 129 14.00 -6.69 -3.48
C PRO A 129 13.17 -5.56 -2.88
N GLU A 130 13.30 -4.35 -3.39
CA GLU A 130 12.52 -3.21 -2.90
C GLU A 130 11.05 -3.39 -3.22
N ALA A 131 10.72 -3.82 -4.44
CA ALA A 131 9.35 -4.09 -4.82
C ALA A 131 8.78 -5.25 -3.99
N ALA A 132 9.56 -6.31 -3.82
CA ALA A 132 9.13 -7.46 -3.01
C ALA A 132 8.84 -7.05 -1.57
N ARG A 133 9.69 -6.22 -0.99
CA ARG A 133 9.50 -5.72 0.36
C ARG A 133 8.24 -4.87 0.47
N PHE A 134 8.06 -3.93 -0.45
CA PHE A 134 6.87 -3.09 -0.46
C PHE A 134 5.61 -3.93 -0.59
N LEU A 135 5.59 -4.89 -1.49
CA LEU A 135 4.41 -5.73 -1.71
C LEU A 135 4.06 -6.56 -0.47
N ARG A 136 5.07 -7.05 0.25
CA ARG A 136 4.82 -7.76 1.51
C ARG A 136 4.16 -6.85 2.55
N GLU A 137 4.66 -5.63 2.68
CA GLU A 137 4.07 -4.68 3.65
C GLU A 137 2.68 -4.25 3.22
N ALA A 138 2.49 -3.99 1.93
CA ALA A 138 1.17 -3.61 1.40
C ALA A 138 0.14 -4.73 1.57
N ALA A 139 0.54 -5.98 1.35
CA ALA A 139 -0.36 -7.12 1.49
C ALA A 139 -0.95 -7.23 2.90
N ARG A 140 -0.22 -6.78 3.91
CA ARG A 140 -0.72 -6.81 5.28
C ARG A 140 -1.93 -5.91 5.51
N LEU A 141 -2.09 -4.89 4.66
CA LEU A 141 -3.24 -4.00 4.76
C LEU A 141 -4.52 -4.61 4.23
N GLU A 142 -4.44 -5.68 3.44
CA GLU A 142 -5.65 -6.24 2.83
C GLU A 142 -6.71 -6.68 3.83
N GLY A 143 -6.32 -7.04 5.03
CA GLY A 143 -7.27 -7.37 6.08
C GLY A 143 -8.08 -6.17 6.57
N PHE A 144 -7.67 -4.95 6.23
CA PHE A 144 -8.28 -3.71 6.71
C PHE A 144 -8.95 -2.91 5.62
N ARG A 145 -8.41 -2.93 4.41
CA ARG A 145 -8.93 -2.17 3.26
C ARG A 145 -8.48 -2.84 1.96
N PRO A 146 -9.16 -2.57 0.85
CA PRO A 146 -8.69 -3.04 -0.45
C PRO A 146 -7.32 -2.46 -0.75
N VAL A 147 -6.39 -3.29 -1.21
CA VAL A 147 -5.02 -2.87 -1.49
C VAL A 147 -4.69 -3.02 -2.97
N PHE A 148 -4.93 -4.20 -3.52
CA PHE A 148 -4.59 -4.45 -4.91
C PHE A 148 -5.77 -4.15 -5.82
N ALA A 149 -5.50 -3.41 -6.90
CA ALA A 149 -6.51 -3.13 -7.89
C ALA A 149 -6.82 -4.42 -8.66
N VAL A 150 -8.11 -4.65 -8.89
CA VAL A 150 -8.54 -5.76 -9.74
C VAL A 150 -8.22 -5.36 -11.17
N LYS A 151 -7.39 -6.15 -11.83
CA LYS A 151 -7.11 -5.91 -13.23
C LYS A 151 -8.35 -6.24 -14.04
N ALA A 152 -8.58 -5.42 -15.03
CA ALA A 152 -9.65 -5.69 -15.96
C ALA A 152 -9.40 -7.08 -16.51
N ALA A 153 -10.45 -7.85 -16.52
CA ALA A 153 -10.33 -9.24 -16.91
C ALA A 153 -9.75 -9.28 -18.29
N ALA A 154 -9.02 -10.26 -18.44
CA ALA A 154 -8.31 -10.47 -19.68
C ALA A 154 -9.21 -10.42 -20.84
N GLU A 155 -10.30 -10.17 -20.51
CA GLU A 155 -11.23 -9.78 -21.31
C GLU A 155 -10.68 -9.02 -22.28
N GLY A 156 -10.03 -8.25 -21.81
CA GLY A 156 -9.43 -7.49 -22.70
C GLY A 156 -8.81 -8.31 -23.74
N ALA A 157 -8.39 -9.34 -23.34
CA ALA A 157 -7.70 -10.18 -24.25
C ALA A 157 -8.63 -10.79 -25.28
N ALA A 158 -9.84 -10.75 -25.01
CA ALA A 158 -10.74 -11.38 -25.94
C ALA A 158 -10.60 -10.80 -27.33
#